data_645e5015a1f39c75813fef8204b3aa6c
#
_entry.id   645e5015a1f39c75813fef8204b3aa6c
#
_cell.length_a   1.000
_cell.length_b   1.000
_cell.length_c   1.000
_cell.angle_alpha   90.00
_cell.angle_beta   90.00
_cell.angle_gamma   90.00
#
_symmetry.space_group_name_H-M   'P 1'
#
loop_
_entity.id
_entity.type
_entity.pdbx_description
1 polymer ?
#
loop_
_entity_poly.entity_id
_entity_poly.type
_entity_poly.pdbx_seq_one_letter_code
_entity_poly.pdbx_strand_id
1 'polypeptide(L)'
;MIVLGGCAAIEKAAQDAGFNVTVPFAPGRGDATQEQTDLENFEVLEPVADGFRNYQKQRYIVSPEELLVDKAQLLNLTAPEMTVLIGGMRVLGTNFGGTQHGVFTDRVGQLTNDFFVNLLDMGVAWKPVEENVYEGRNRKTGELVRTATRVDLVFGSNSVLRSIAEVYAQDDNKEKFVRDFIGAWVKVMNADRFDLKAVNLKKAQLTGK
;
A
#
# COMPACT_ATOMS: atom_id res chain seq x y z
N MET A 1 -5.20 18.90 -6.73
CA MET A 1 -3.83 18.69 -7.28
C MET A 1 -3.20 17.42 -6.74
N ILE A 2 -3.10 17.20 -5.42
CA ILE A 2 -2.40 16.02 -4.82
C ILE A 2 -2.94 14.69 -5.36
N VAL A 3 -4.26 14.44 -5.27
CA VAL A 3 -4.87 13.18 -5.75
C VAL A 3 -4.72 13.02 -7.26
N LEU A 4 -4.84 14.11 -8.05
CA LEU A 4 -4.63 14.06 -9.50
C LEU A 4 -3.17 13.71 -9.84
N GLY A 5 -2.21 14.30 -9.12
CA GLY A 5 -0.81 13.94 -9.24
C GLY A 5 -0.52 12.48 -8.91
N GLY A 6 -1.20 11.96 -7.85
CA GLY A 6 -1.15 10.54 -7.50
C GLY A 6 -1.71 9.62 -8.60
N CYS A 7 -2.84 9.99 -9.23
CA CYS A 7 -3.37 9.24 -10.38
C CYS A 7 -2.33 9.16 -11.51
N ALA A 8 -1.76 10.30 -11.91
CA ALA A 8 -0.78 10.35 -12.99
C ALA A 8 0.50 9.56 -12.67
N ALA A 9 0.94 9.59 -11.39
CA ALA A 9 2.10 8.81 -10.95
C ALA A 9 1.85 7.30 -11.04
N ILE A 10 0.65 6.83 -10.65
CA ILE A 10 0.28 5.41 -10.75
C ILE A 10 0.15 4.99 -12.22
N GLU A 11 -0.46 5.82 -13.08
CA GLU A 11 -0.54 5.56 -14.52
C GLU A 11 0.85 5.40 -15.13
N LYS A 12 1.76 6.31 -14.79
CA LYS A 12 3.17 6.24 -15.24
C LYS A 12 3.86 4.98 -14.75
N ALA A 13 3.71 4.64 -13.46
CA ALA A 13 4.33 3.45 -12.87
C ALA A 13 3.80 2.14 -13.48
N ALA A 14 2.49 2.09 -13.80
CA ALA A 14 1.89 0.97 -14.49
C ALA A 14 2.38 0.87 -15.94
N GLN A 15 2.49 2.00 -16.64
CA GLN A 15 3.03 2.06 -18.00
C GLN A 15 4.48 1.57 -18.05
N ASP A 16 5.31 1.96 -17.09
CA ASP A 16 6.71 1.51 -16.98
C ASP A 16 6.81 0.00 -16.67
N ALA A 17 5.76 -0.57 -16.08
CA ALA A 17 5.61 -2.01 -15.86
C ALA A 17 5.00 -2.75 -17.08
N GLY A 18 4.64 -2.02 -18.17
CA GLY A 18 4.08 -2.58 -19.38
C GLY A 18 2.55 -2.62 -19.43
N PHE A 19 1.85 -1.94 -18.51
CA PHE A 19 0.39 -1.90 -18.45
C PHE A 19 -0.14 -0.51 -18.82
N ASN A 20 -1.02 -0.45 -19.82
CA ASN A 20 -1.71 0.80 -20.17
C ASN A 20 -3.04 0.87 -19.42
N VAL A 21 -3.12 1.73 -18.43
CA VAL A 21 -4.26 1.87 -17.52
C VAL A 21 -4.65 3.34 -17.36
N THR A 22 -5.91 3.58 -17.00
CA THR A 22 -6.39 4.89 -16.56
C THR A 22 -6.82 4.78 -15.09
N VAL A 23 -6.31 5.67 -14.25
CA VAL A 23 -6.66 5.72 -12.82
C VAL A 23 -7.84 6.67 -12.64
N PRO A 24 -9.00 6.19 -12.15
CA PRO A 24 -10.18 7.03 -11.95
C PRO A 24 -9.90 8.20 -11.01
N PHE A 25 -10.21 9.40 -11.45
CA PHE A 25 -10.09 10.62 -10.67
C PHE A 25 -11.46 11.27 -10.44
N ALA A 26 -11.78 11.58 -9.20
CA ALA A 26 -12.99 12.32 -8.83
C ALA A 26 -12.63 13.79 -8.50
N PRO A 27 -12.98 14.76 -9.36
CA PRO A 27 -12.75 16.19 -9.11
C PRO A 27 -13.68 16.74 -8.02
N GLY A 28 -13.48 18.01 -7.62
CA GLY A 28 -14.35 18.72 -6.70
C GLY A 28 -13.81 18.80 -5.27
N ARG A 29 -12.55 18.43 -5.02
CA ARG A 29 -11.89 18.74 -3.74
C ARG A 29 -11.53 20.22 -3.69
N GLY A 30 -11.91 20.88 -2.58
CA GLY A 30 -11.32 22.13 -2.14
C GLY A 30 -10.22 21.86 -1.13
N ASP A 31 -9.44 22.87 -0.82
CA ASP A 31 -8.45 22.85 0.24
C ASP A 31 -8.74 23.96 1.24
N ALA A 32 -8.41 23.73 2.52
CA ALA A 32 -8.52 24.74 3.55
C ALA A 32 -7.41 25.79 3.38
N THR A 33 -7.72 27.06 3.68
CA THR A 33 -6.70 28.09 3.80
C THR A 33 -5.92 27.91 5.11
N GLN A 34 -4.77 28.59 5.24
CA GLN A 34 -3.99 28.56 6.47
C GLN A 34 -4.79 29.03 7.69
N GLU A 35 -5.65 30.05 7.51
CA GLU A 35 -6.50 30.62 8.56
C GLU A 35 -7.61 29.66 8.97
N GLN A 36 -8.02 28.74 8.11
CA GLN A 36 -9.03 27.72 8.38
C GLN A 36 -8.43 26.45 9.00
N THR A 37 -7.11 26.38 9.12
CA THR A 37 -6.40 25.20 9.64
C THR A 37 -6.10 25.38 11.12
N ASP A 38 -6.69 24.52 11.95
CA ASP A 38 -6.42 24.46 13.38
C ASP A 38 -5.15 23.65 13.64
N LEU A 39 -4.00 24.36 13.68
CA LEU A 39 -2.70 23.74 13.83
C LEU A 39 -2.52 23.08 15.21
N GLU A 40 -3.07 23.68 16.29
CA GLU A 40 -2.88 23.19 17.66
C GLU A 40 -3.57 21.84 17.86
N ASN A 41 -4.76 21.67 17.29
CA ASN A 41 -5.49 20.42 17.39
C ASN A 41 -5.09 19.39 16.33
N PHE A 42 -4.26 19.76 15.34
CA PHE A 42 -3.83 18.82 14.28
C PHE A 42 -2.90 17.72 14.79
N GLU A 43 -2.14 17.98 15.85
CA GLU A 43 -1.20 17.01 16.43
C GLU A 43 -1.86 15.71 16.89
N VAL A 44 -3.11 15.78 17.40
CA VAL A 44 -3.84 14.58 17.84
C VAL A 44 -4.29 13.69 16.67
N LEU A 45 -4.29 14.23 15.45
CA LEU A 45 -4.61 13.50 14.22
C LEU A 45 -3.36 12.88 13.58
N GLU A 46 -2.16 13.20 14.06
CA GLU A 46 -0.92 12.63 13.55
C GLU A 46 -0.93 11.10 13.75
N PRO A 47 -0.72 10.31 12.69
CA PRO A 47 -0.74 8.86 12.82
C PRO A 47 0.40 8.38 13.72
N VAL A 48 0.08 7.52 14.69
CA VAL A 48 1.07 6.86 15.55
C VAL A 48 1.86 5.81 14.78
N ALA A 49 1.24 5.21 13.79
CA ALA A 49 1.86 4.28 12.86
C ALA A 49 1.10 4.27 11.53
N ASP A 50 1.81 3.99 10.46
CA ASP A 50 1.26 3.76 9.13
C ASP A 50 2.03 2.62 8.46
N GLY A 51 1.54 1.40 8.59
CA GLY A 51 2.18 0.21 8.01
C GLY A 51 2.23 0.25 6.48
N PHE A 52 1.32 0.98 5.81
CA PHE A 52 1.38 1.16 4.36
C PHE A 52 2.64 1.91 3.91
N ARG A 53 3.18 2.79 4.77
CA ARG A 53 4.39 3.56 4.51
C ARG A 53 5.60 3.13 5.36
N ASN A 54 5.53 2.01 6.05
CA ASN A 54 6.55 1.56 7.01
C ASN A 54 6.90 2.62 8.08
N TYR A 55 5.90 3.40 8.52
CA TYR A 55 6.06 4.44 9.51
C TYR A 55 5.59 3.97 10.89
N GLN A 56 6.38 4.27 11.90
CA GLN A 56 6.04 4.12 13.31
C GLN A 56 6.71 5.25 14.10
N LYS A 57 5.90 6.05 14.82
CA LYS A 57 6.40 7.22 15.55
C LYS A 57 7.34 6.86 16.66
N GLN A 58 7.02 5.75 17.37
CA GLN A 58 7.79 5.21 18.48
C GLN A 58 7.46 3.73 18.68
N ARG A 59 8.16 3.09 19.60
CA ARG A 59 7.79 1.73 20.03
C ARG A 59 6.45 1.76 20.77
N TYR A 60 5.57 0.85 20.41
CA TYR A 60 4.28 0.62 21.08
C TYR A 60 4.22 -0.81 21.62
N ILE A 61 3.33 -1.05 22.62
CA ILE A 61 3.05 -2.40 23.14
C ILE A 61 2.34 -3.23 22.06
N VAL A 62 1.46 -2.58 21.28
CA VAL A 62 0.76 -3.19 20.14
C VAL A 62 1.75 -3.42 19.00
N SER A 63 1.70 -4.59 18.39
CA SER A 63 2.63 -4.94 17.31
C SER A 63 2.40 -4.11 16.03
N PRO A 64 3.43 -3.86 15.21
CA PRO A 64 3.30 -3.10 13.97
C PRO A 64 2.28 -3.69 12.99
N GLU A 65 2.15 -5.00 12.94
CA GLU A 65 1.18 -5.69 12.09
C GLU A 65 -0.27 -5.53 12.60
N GLU A 66 -0.50 -5.44 13.91
CA GLU A 66 -1.82 -5.12 14.47
C GLU A 66 -2.19 -3.66 14.19
N LEU A 67 -1.25 -2.73 14.33
CA LEU A 67 -1.45 -1.32 13.94
C LEU A 67 -1.75 -1.16 12.45
N LEU A 68 -1.18 -2.02 11.58
CA LEU A 68 -1.53 -2.06 10.16
C LEU A 68 -3.00 -2.48 9.97
N VAL A 69 -3.45 -3.53 10.66
CA VAL A 69 -4.84 -4.01 10.57
C VAL A 69 -5.82 -2.93 11.03
N ASP A 70 -5.51 -2.25 12.13
CA ASP A 70 -6.28 -1.12 12.65
C ASP A 70 -6.41 0.00 11.60
N LYS A 71 -5.29 0.36 10.97
CA LYS A 71 -5.28 1.36 9.89
C LYS A 71 -6.08 0.90 8.68
N ALA A 72 -5.99 -0.37 8.30
CA ALA A 72 -6.76 -0.93 7.19
C ALA A 72 -8.26 -0.91 7.49
N GLN A 73 -8.67 -1.19 8.73
CA GLN A 73 -10.07 -1.10 9.17
C GLN A 73 -10.59 0.32 9.12
N LEU A 74 -9.82 1.31 9.59
CA LEU A 74 -10.17 2.74 9.48
C LEU A 74 -10.38 3.16 8.03
N LEU A 75 -9.61 2.62 7.10
CA LEU A 75 -9.75 2.84 5.65
C LEU A 75 -10.81 1.94 5.00
N ASN A 76 -11.49 1.11 5.78
CA ASN A 76 -12.50 0.14 5.32
C ASN A 76 -11.97 -0.83 4.25
N LEU A 77 -10.71 -1.23 4.37
CA LEU A 77 -10.04 -2.15 3.44
C LEU A 77 -10.29 -3.60 3.82
N THR A 78 -10.54 -4.43 2.82
CA THR A 78 -10.51 -5.89 2.96
C THR A 78 -9.08 -6.41 3.01
N ALA A 79 -8.88 -7.67 3.43
CA ALA A 79 -7.55 -8.27 3.46
C ALA A 79 -6.85 -8.29 2.08
N PRO A 80 -7.52 -8.61 0.95
CA PRO A 80 -6.91 -8.45 -0.38
C PRO A 80 -6.53 -7.01 -0.73
N GLU A 81 -7.40 -6.03 -0.43
CA GLU A 81 -7.11 -4.61 -0.68
C GLU A 81 -5.93 -4.10 0.15
N MET A 82 -5.85 -4.48 1.43
CA MET A 82 -4.70 -4.19 2.29
C MET A 82 -3.41 -4.82 1.71
N THR A 83 -3.47 -6.08 1.31
CA THR A 83 -2.33 -6.82 0.77
C THR A 83 -1.80 -6.18 -0.51
N VAL A 84 -2.69 -5.90 -1.47
CA VAL A 84 -2.28 -5.31 -2.75
C VAL A 84 -1.71 -3.90 -2.59
N LEU A 85 -2.25 -3.09 -1.66
CA LEU A 85 -1.72 -1.76 -1.36
C LEU A 85 -0.32 -1.83 -0.76
N ILE A 86 -0.08 -2.72 0.20
CA ILE A 86 1.27 -2.91 0.75
C ILE A 86 2.25 -3.27 -0.36
N GLY A 87 1.96 -4.31 -1.15
CA GLY A 87 2.86 -4.74 -2.23
C GLY A 87 3.16 -3.64 -3.24
N GLY A 88 2.13 -2.91 -3.69
CA GLY A 88 2.29 -1.81 -4.64
C GLY A 88 3.05 -0.63 -4.06
N MET A 89 2.73 -0.19 -2.84
CA MET A 89 3.43 0.93 -2.21
C MET A 89 4.91 0.60 -1.96
N ARG A 90 5.26 -0.66 -1.67
CA ARG A 90 6.67 -1.07 -1.53
C ARG A 90 7.43 -1.00 -2.84
N VAL A 91 6.89 -1.54 -3.93
CA VAL A 91 7.57 -1.47 -5.24
C VAL A 91 7.64 -0.06 -5.81
N LEU A 92 6.69 0.82 -5.42
CA LEU A 92 6.73 2.23 -5.76
C LEU A 92 7.74 3.04 -4.91
N GLY A 93 8.30 2.45 -3.85
CA GLY A 93 9.27 3.12 -2.98
C GLY A 93 8.68 4.25 -2.14
N THR A 94 7.41 4.13 -1.73
CA THR A 94 6.68 5.19 -1.01
C THR A 94 6.86 5.14 0.51
N ASN A 95 7.86 4.43 1.01
CA ASN A 95 8.15 4.36 2.45
C ASN A 95 8.45 5.72 3.04
N PHE A 96 8.02 5.93 4.28
CA PHE A 96 8.38 7.12 5.04
C PHE A 96 9.91 7.25 5.19
N GLY A 97 10.42 8.47 4.98
CA GLY A 97 11.86 8.73 5.07
C GLY A 97 12.71 8.04 3.99
N GLY A 98 12.10 7.44 2.97
CA GLY A 98 12.82 6.76 1.88
C GLY A 98 13.50 5.45 2.30
N THR A 99 13.04 4.82 3.41
CA THR A 99 13.61 3.54 3.88
C THR A 99 13.38 2.43 2.86
N GLN A 100 14.34 1.48 2.80
CA GLN A 100 14.31 0.38 1.82
C GLN A 100 13.74 -0.93 2.38
N HIS A 101 13.21 -0.91 3.62
CA HIS A 101 12.60 -2.10 4.20
C HIS A 101 11.32 -2.48 3.46
N GLY A 102 11.21 -3.73 3.05
CA GLY A 102 10.09 -4.24 2.29
C GLY A 102 10.10 -3.87 0.80
N VAL A 103 11.08 -3.10 0.31
CA VAL A 103 11.23 -2.79 -1.11
C VAL A 103 11.83 -4.00 -1.82
N PHE A 104 10.96 -4.98 -2.14
CA PHE A 104 11.37 -6.27 -2.70
C PHE A 104 11.35 -6.23 -4.23
N THR A 105 12.04 -5.26 -4.82
CA THR A 105 12.17 -5.12 -6.28
C THR A 105 13.50 -4.47 -6.63
N ASP A 106 14.01 -4.73 -7.83
CA ASP A 106 15.12 -4.02 -8.44
C ASP A 106 14.64 -2.92 -9.41
N ARG A 107 13.31 -2.80 -9.58
CA ARG A 107 12.63 -1.87 -10.49
C ARG A 107 11.76 -0.89 -9.72
N VAL A 108 12.36 -0.20 -8.75
CA VAL A 108 11.64 0.75 -7.90
C VAL A 108 10.96 1.82 -8.75
N GLY A 109 9.70 2.13 -8.43
CA GLY A 109 8.88 3.09 -9.17
C GLY A 109 8.02 2.45 -10.28
N GLN A 110 8.20 1.15 -10.57
CA GLN A 110 7.34 0.41 -11.49
C GLN A 110 6.29 -0.39 -10.70
N LEU A 111 5.03 -0.36 -11.13
CA LEU A 111 3.94 -1.07 -10.47
C LEU A 111 3.92 -2.54 -10.89
N THR A 112 4.82 -3.33 -10.30
CA THR A 112 5.00 -4.75 -10.54
C THR A 112 4.61 -5.60 -9.33
N ASN A 113 4.35 -6.89 -9.53
CA ASN A 113 4.07 -7.84 -8.46
C ASN A 113 5.35 -8.37 -7.75
N ASP A 114 6.49 -7.76 -7.99
CA ASP A 114 7.80 -8.19 -7.48
C ASP A 114 7.84 -8.36 -5.96
N PHE A 115 7.10 -7.52 -5.21
CA PHE A 115 7.00 -7.66 -3.76
C PHE A 115 6.59 -9.08 -3.35
N PHE A 116 5.55 -9.61 -3.96
CA PHE A 116 5.03 -10.93 -3.61
C PHE A 116 5.94 -12.06 -4.08
N VAL A 117 6.49 -11.94 -5.28
CA VAL A 117 7.43 -12.92 -5.83
C VAL A 117 8.66 -13.05 -4.92
N ASN A 118 9.26 -11.93 -4.53
CA ASN A 118 10.46 -11.91 -3.70
C ASN A 118 10.18 -12.22 -2.22
N LEU A 119 9.01 -11.84 -1.69
CA LEU A 119 8.59 -12.21 -0.34
C LEU A 119 8.50 -13.73 -0.18
N LEU A 120 8.03 -14.43 -1.20
CA LEU A 120 7.79 -15.87 -1.19
C LEU A 120 8.99 -16.69 -1.69
N ASP A 121 10.12 -16.03 -2.01
CA ASP A 121 11.32 -16.72 -2.46
C ASP A 121 11.91 -17.59 -1.34
N MET A 122 11.82 -18.90 -1.52
CA MET A 122 12.36 -19.89 -0.59
C MET A 122 13.89 -19.93 -0.55
N GLY A 123 14.56 -19.27 -1.50
CA GLY A 123 16.02 -19.09 -1.52
C GLY A 123 16.51 -18.08 -0.46
N VAL A 124 15.61 -17.30 0.11
CA VAL A 124 15.92 -16.28 1.14
C VAL A 124 15.56 -16.79 2.53
N ALA A 125 16.47 -16.57 3.50
CA ALA A 125 16.24 -16.84 4.91
C ALA A 125 16.17 -15.51 5.67
N TRP A 126 15.08 -15.28 6.39
CA TRP A 126 14.88 -14.08 7.20
C TRP A 126 15.42 -14.26 8.63
N LYS A 127 16.18 -13.27 9.13
CA LYS A 127 16.68 -13.22 10.49
C LYS A 127 16.40 -11.86 11.13
N PRO A 128 15.89 -11.81 12.36
CA PRO A 128 15.77 -10.55 13.08
C PRO A 128 17.17 -9.99 13.39
N VAL A 129 17.35 -8.70 13.17
CA VAL A 129 18.57 -7.96 13.53
C VAL A 129 18.29 -6.85 14.52
N GLU A 130 17.05 -6.33 14.49
CA GLU A 130 16.50 -5.42 15.48
C GLU A 130 15.06 -5.84 15.78
N GLU A 131 14.40 -5.15 16.71
CA GLU A 131 13.05 -5.51 17.15
C GLU A 131 12.03 -5.55 16.01
N ASN A 132 12.13 -4.62 15.05
CA ASN A 132 11.22 -4.52 13.89
C ASN A 132 11.96 -4.57 12.54
N VAL A 133 13.22 -5.00 12.52
CA VAL A 133 14.02 -5.10 11.30
C VAL A 133 14.56 -6.50 11.13
N TYR A 134 14.41 -7.01 9.91
CA TYR A 134 14.85 -8.33 9.49
C TYR A 134 15.76 -8.22 8.28
N GLU A 135 16.79 -9.06 8.24
CA GLU A 135 17.62 -9.28 7.07
C GLU A 135 17.23 -10.57 6.35
N GLY A 136 16.94 -10.44 5.05
CA GLY A 136 16.77 -11.55 4.13
C GLY A 136 18.09 -11.90 3.50
N ARG A 137 18.61 -13.07 3.77
CA ARG A 137 19.90 -13.55 3.27
C ARG A 137 19.73 -14.77 2.36
N ASN A 138 20.52 -14.80 1.30
CA ASN A 138 20.59 -15.97 0.42
C ASN A 138 21.01 -17.21 1.23
N ARG A 139 20.23 -18.28 1.17
CA ARG A 139 20.47 -19.50 1.95
C ARG A 139 21.78 -20.22 1.61
N LYS A 140 22.28 -20.07 0.37
CA LYS A 140 23.49 -20.73 -0.10
C LYS A 140 24.74 -19.90 0.16
N THR A 141 24.68 -18.58 -0.14
CA THR A 141 25.85 -17.70 -0.06
C THR A 141 25.95 -16.93 1.24
N GLY A 142 24.83 -16.75 1.97
CA GLY A 142 24.77 -15.93 3.17
C GLY A 142 24.73 -14.42 2.89
N GLU A 143 24.78 -14.01 1.64
CA GLU A 143 24.75 -12.59 1.24
C GLU A 143 23.41 -11.93 1.58
N LEU A 144 23.47 -10.68 2.00
CA LEU A 144 22.27 -9.86 2.23
C LEU A 144 21.58 -9.57 0.90
N VAL A 145 20.31 -9.95 0.79
CA VAL A 145 19.50 -9.72 -0.41
C VAL A 145 18.56 -8.54 -0.21
N ARG A 146 17.82 -8.52 0.91
CA ARG A 146 16.79 -7.53 1.21
C ARG A 146 16.69 -7.29 2.71
N THR A 147 16.03 -6.20 3.10
CA THR A 147 15.62 -5.96 4.48
C THR A 147 14.11 -5.77 4.56
N ALA A 148 13.52 -6.09 5.71
CA ALA A 148 12.08 -6.05 5.91
C ALA A 148 11.73 -5.61 7.32
N THR A 149 10.50 -5.15 7.51
CA THR A 149 9.86 -5.02 8.82
C THR A 149 8.91 -6.18 9.11
N ARG A 150 8.39 -6.26 10.33
CA ARG A 150 7.34 -7.22 10.68
C ARG A 150 6.10 -7.06 9.80
N VAL A 151 5.75 -5.81 9.46
CA VAL A 151 4.64 -5.50 8.55
C VAL A 151 4.82 -6.14 7.18
N ASP A 152 6.03 -6.17 6.65
CA ASP A 152 6.29 -6.79 5.36
C ASP A 152 6.20 -8.31 5.42
N LEU A 153 6.79 -8.91 6.47
CA LEU A 153 6.91 -10.36 6.58
C LEU A 153 5.61 -11.05 7.01
N VAL A 154 4.65 -10.35 7.62
CA VAL A 154 3.35 -10.95 7.97
C VAL A 154 2.59 -11.47 6.75
N PHE A 155 2.78 -10.86 5.57
CA PHE A 155 2.18 -11.31 4.32
C PHE A 155 2.76 -12.63 3.80
N GLY A 156 3.92 -13.05 4.29
CA GLY A 156 4.49 -14.36 4.00
C GLY A 156 4.32 -15.39 5.12
N SER A 157 3.97 -14.96 6.35
CA SER A 157 3.91 -15.83 7.55
C SER A 157 2.49 -16.10 8.05
N ASN A 158 1.55 -15.16 7.90
CA ASN A 158 0.15 -15.38 8.23
C ASN A 158 -0.52 -16.19 7.12
N SER A 159 -1.22 -17.28 7.45
CA SER A 159 -1.77 -18.22 6.47
C SER A 159 -2.77 -17.57 5.50
N VAL A 160 -3.62 -16.66 5.96
CA VAL A 160 -4.62 -15.98 5.12
C VAL A 160 -3.93 -14.97 4.21
N LEU A 161 -3.07 -14.11 4.76
CA LEU A 161 -2.36 -13.10 3.97
C LEU A 161 -1.39 -13.74 2.97
N ARG A 162 -0.74 -14.84 3.36
CA ARG A 162 0.14 -15.61 2.47
C ARG A 162 -0.63 -16.18 1.27
N SER A 163 -1.81 -16.76 1.47
CA SER A 163 -2.61 -17.28 0.35
C SER A 163 -2.99 -16.19 -0.65
N ILE A 164 -3.25 -14.97 -0.18
CA ILE A 164 -3.51 -13.81 -1.04
C ILE A 164 -2.21 -13.39 -1.76
N ALA A 165 -1.09 -13.35 -1.04
CA ALA A 165 0.23 -13.03 -1.62
C ALA A 165 0.62 -14.03 -2.71
N GLU A 166 0.35 -15.33 -2.52
CA GLU A 166 0.60 -16.38 -3.50
C GLU A 166 -0.21 -16.19 -4.80
N VAL A 167 -1.45 -15.69 -4.69
CA VAL A 167 -2.24 -15.32 -5.89
C VAL A 167 -1.59 -14.19 -6.67
N TYR A 168 -1.14 -13.13 -5.99
CA TYR A 168 -0.49 -11.99 -6.67
C TYR A 168 0.92 -12.32 -7.17
N ALA A 169 1.60 -13.31 -6.59
CA ALA A 169 2.93 -13.74 -7.05
C ALA A 169 2.91 -14.51 -8.38
N GLN A 170 1.75 -14.99 -8.83
CA GLN A 170 1.63 -15.76 -10.06
C GLN A 170 1.88 -14.89 -11.31
N ASP A 171 2.51 -15.48 -12.30
CA ASP A 171 2.90 -14.78 -13.54
C ASP A 171 1.70 -14.31 -14.37
N ASP A 172 0.60 -15.05 -14.35
CA ASP A 172 -0.65 -14.72 -15.05
C ASP A 172 -1.53 -13.72 -14.30
N ASN A 173 -1.18 -13.38 -13.05
CA ASN A 173 -1.91 -12.43 -12.21
C ASN A 173 -1.30 -11.02 -12.14
N LYS A 174 -0.29 -10.71 -12.95
CA LYS A 174 0.35 -9.38 -12.97
C LYS A 174 -0.64 -8.26 -13.30
N GLU A 175 -1.48 -8.46 -14.31
CA GLU A 175 -2.51 -7.47 -14.68
C GLU A 175 -3.60 -7.36 -13.59
N LYS A 176 -3.98 -8.48 -12.97
CA LYS A 176 -4.88 -8.50 -11.83
C LYS A 176 -4.33 -7.68 -10.67
N PHE A 177 -3.04 -7.85 -10.33
CA PHE A 177 -2.38 -7.07 -9.30
C PHE A 177 -2.50 -5.56 -9.57
N VAL A 178 -2.17 -5.10 -10.78
CA VAL A 178 -2.24 -3.68 -11.17
C VAL A 178 -3.66 -3.14 -11.03
N ARG A 179 -4.66 -3.88 -11.52
CA ARG A 179 -6.08 -3.46 -11.43
C ARG A 179 -6.57 -3.40 -9.99
N ASP A 180 -6.27 -4.40 -9.20
CA ASP A 180 -6.68 -4.48 -7.79
C ASP A 180 -6.01 -3.38 -6.96
N PHE A 181 -4.72 -3.08 -7.22
CA PHE A 181 -4.01 -1.95 -6.60
C PHE A 181 -4.69 -0.62 -6.92
N ILE A 182 -4.99 -0.35 -8.18
CA ILE A 182 -5.69 0.87 -8.60
C ILE A 182 -7.06 0.97 -7.92
N GLY A 183 -7.82 -0.12 -7.86
CA GLY A 183 -9.11 -0.16 -7.20
C GLY A 183 -9.03 0.18 -5.72
N ALA A 184 -8.10 -0.45 -5.00
CA ALA A 184 -7.88 -0.20 -3.58
C ALA A 184 -7.35 1.22 -3.32
N TRP A 185 -6.43 1.71 -4.15
CA TRP A 185 -5.91 3.07 -4.06
C TRP A 185 -7.02 4.12 -4.28
N VAL A 186 -7.83 3.97 -5.31
CA VAL A 186 -8.98 4.88 -5.58
C VAL A 186 -9.97 4.86 -4.43
N LYS A 187 -10.23 3.69 -3.84
CA LYS A 187 -11.08 3.57 -2.66
C LYS A 187 -10.56 4.40 -1.48
N VAL A 188 -9.26 4.31 -1.19
CA VAL A 188 -8.62 5.12 -0.13
C VAL A 188 -8.68 6.60 -0.46
N MET A 189 -8.36 6.99 -1.70
CA MET A 189 -8.37 8.39 -2.12
C MET A 189 -9.76 9.03 -2.08
N ASN A 190 -10.82 8.23 -2.13
CA ASN A 190 -12.20 8.70 -2.06
C ASN A 190 -12.88 8.43 -0.70
N ALA A 191 -12.15 7.96 0.30
CA ALA A 191 -12.72 7.60 1.61
C ALA A 191 -13.42 8.77 2.33
N ASP A 192 -12.95 9.99 2.10
CA ASP A 192 -13.49 11.25 2.63
C ASP A 192 -14.58 11.89 1.73
N ARG A 193 -14.87 11.30 0.56
CA ARG A 193 -15.77 11.85 -0.46
C ARG A 193 -17.20 11.33 -0.28
N PHE A 194 -17.90 11.83 0.72
CA PHE A 194 -19.31 11.47 1.00
C PHE A 194 -20.28 11.99 -0.07
N ASP A 195 -19.91 13.05 -0.79
CA ASP A 195 -20.66 13.64 -1.89
C ASP A 195 -20.81 12.71 -3.10
N LEU A 196 -19.82 11.83 -3.36
CA LEU A 196 -19.86 10.89 -4.50
C LEU A 196 -21.01 9.88 -4.37
N LYS A 197 -21.36 9.46 -3.17
CA LYS A 197 -22.50 8.55 -2.92
C LYS A 197 -23.83 9.20 -3.28
N ALA A 198 -24.00 10.49 -2.97
CA ALA A 198 -25.20 11.25 -3.27
C ALA A 198 -25.39 11.48 -4.79
N VAL A 199 -24.29 11.69 -5.52
CA VAL A 199 -24.31 11.83 -7.00
C VAL A 199 -24.73 10.53 -7.67
N ASN A 200 -24.22 9.39 -7.22
CA ASN A 200 -24.57 8.09 -7.76
C ASN A 200 -26.03 7.72 -7.52
N LEU A 201 -26.60 8.05 -6.36
CA LEU A 201 -28.01 7.86 -6.06
C LEU A 201 -28.91 8.71 -6.97
N LYS A 202 -28.54 9.97 -7.24
CA LYS A 202 -29.27 10.85 -8.16
C LYS A 202 -29.22 10.34 -9.62
N LYS A 203 -28.05 9.83 -10.07
CA LYS A 203 -27.94 9.20 -11.40
C LYS A 203 -28.80 7.95 -11.53
N ALA A 204 -28.81 7.08 -10.52
CA ALA A 204 -29.65 5.89 -10.51
C ALA A 204 -31.15 6.20 -10.57
N GLN A 205 -31.59 7.29 -9.93
CA GLN A 205 -33.00 7.74 -9.97
C GLN A 205 -33.38 8.38 -11.32
N LEU A 206 -32.42 8.95 -12.07
CA LEU A 206 -32.67 9.56 -13.38
C LEU A 206 -32.65 8.54 -14.53
N THR A 207 -32.06 7.37 -14.35
CA THR A 207 -32.02 6.29 -15.34
C THR A 207 -33.16 5.27 -15.18
N GLY A 208 -33.98 5.42 -14.18
CA GLY A 208 -35.16 4.57 -13.86
C GLY A 208 -36.47 5.10 -14.42
N LYS A 209 -36.48 5.64 -15.65
CA LYS A 209 -37.71 5.97 -16.39
C LYS A 209 -37.72 5.32 -17.74
#